data_a6771667f564c44c182a7b4b1b3873de
#
_entry.id   a6771667f564c44c182a7b4b1b3873de
#
_cell.length_a   1.000
_cell.length_b   1.000
_cell.length_c   1.000
_cell.angle_alpha   90.00
_cell.angle_beta   90.00
_cell.angle_gamma   90.00
#
_symmetry.space_group_name_H-M   'P 1'
#
loop_
_entity.id
_entity.type
_entity.pdbx_description
1 polymer ?
#
loop_
_entity_poly.entity_id
_entity_poly.type
_entity_poly.pdbx_seq_one_letter_code
_entity_poly.pdbx_strand_id
1 'polypeptide(L)'
;DSNNQFAFANTRLAISDPESQITQPWTSLDRKFVLTFNGEIYNDLHLRNDLISNGSMFRSNQDTEVLFNGLVEQGPDFLNDIDGMWAFAFYNANDNSLMLSRDVLGERQLFYYINGNEIIFASEIPPLLHDIQKTVSLDTDQVMHSLRFGAPQPGETLISGIKKLKSGHILKVKNGEINTYRFTKLRPEL
;
A
#
# COMPACT_ATOMS: atom_id res chain seq x y z
N ASP A 1 -7.18 15.36 -7.26
CA ASP A 1 -7.67 16.56 -6.57
C ASP A 1 -7.24 17.81 -7.34
N SER A 2 -8.15 18.81 -7.45
CA SER A 2 -7.87 20.08 -8.17
C SER A 2 -6.72 20.89 -7.57
N ASN A 3 -6.24 20.54 -6.38
CA ASN A 3 -5.13 21.21 -5.69
C ASN A 3 -3.78 20.48 -5.85
N ASN A 4 -3.68 19.46 -6.68
CA ASN A 4 -2.45 18.70 -6.96
C ASN A 4 -1.69 18.18 -5.73
N GLN A 5 -2.38 17.87 -4.63
CA GLN A 5 -1.74 17.34 -3.43
C GLN A 5 -1.41 15.85 -3.55
N PHE A 6 -2.18 15.09 -4.32
CA PHE A 6 -1.92 13.68 -4.60
C PHE A 6 -2.55 13.22 -5.92
N ALA A 7 -1.98 12.17 -6.51
CA ALA A 7 -2.55 11.46 -7.64
C ALA A 7 -2.37 9.95 -7.41
N PHE A 8 -3.43 9.18 -7.62
CA PHE A 8 -3.41 7.72 -7.57
C PHE A 8 -3.83 7.15 -8.92
N ALA A 9 -3.13 6.13 -9.36
CA ALA A 9 -3.46 5.37 -10.55
C ALA A 9 -3.35 3.87 -10.26
N ASN A 10 -4.16 3.07 -10.95
CA ASN A 10 -4.12 1.61 -10.87
C ASN A 10 -4.37 1.01 -12.25
N THR A 11 -3.61 -0.03 -12.58
CA THR A 11 -3.87 -0.91 -13.71
C THR A 11 -4.42 -2.22 -13.18
N ARG A 12 -5.68 -2.55 -13.48
CA ARG A 12 -6.38 -3.73 -12.96
C ARG A 12 -6.35 -4.87 -13.96
N LEU A 13 -5.89 -6.05 -13.51
CA LEU A 13 -6.28 -7.32 -14.11
C LEU A 13 -7.50 -7.85 -13.35
N ALA A 14 -8.69 -7.81 -13.96
CA ALA A 14 -9.92 -8.27 -13.30
C ALA A 14 -9.95 -9.80 -13.27
N ILE A 15 -9.73 -10.39 -12.10
CA ILE A 15 -9.81 -11.85 -11.86
C ILE A 15 -11.12 -12.17 -11.16
N SER A 16 -11.43 -11.47 -10.07
CA SER A 16 -12.69 -11.55 -9.34
C SER A 16 -13.62 -10.41 -9.78
N ASP A 17 -14.89 -10.74 -10.04
CA ASP A 17 -15.94 -9.82 -10.49
C ASP A 17 -15.55 -9.00 -11.75
N PRO A 18 -15.33 -9.66 -12.91
CA PRO A 18 -14.93 -8.98 -14.15
C PRO A 18 -16.01 -8.06 -14.71
N GLU A 19 -17.28 -8.25 -14.32
CA GLU A 19 -18.42 -7.42 -14.74
C GLU A 19 -18.60 -6.18 -13.87
N SER A 20 -17.88 -6.08 -12.76
CA SER A 20 -17.95 -4.89 -11.89
C SER A 20 -17.47 -3.66 -12.61
N GLN A 21 -18.33 -2.65 -12.71
CA GLN A 21 -17.98 -1.32 -13.21
C GLN A 21 -17.17 -0.50 -12.17
N ILE A 22 -16.95 -1.04 -10.97
CA ILE A 22 -16.24 -0.35 -9.91
C ILE A 22 -14.74 -0.54 -10.13
N THR A 23 -14.06 0.57 -10.37
CA THR A 23 -12.63 0.63 -10.67
C THR A 23 -11.84 1.18 -9.49
N GLN A 24 -10.55 0.86 -9.46
CA GLN A 24 -9.59 1.54 -8.58
C GLN A 24 -9.02 2.78 -9.30
N PRO A 25 -8.64 3.84 -8.57
CA PRO A 25 -8.65 3.97 -7.09
C PRO A 25 -10.06 3.94 -6.50
N TRP A 26 -10.25 3.17 -5.42
CA TRP A 26 -11.51 3.15 -4.68
C TRP A 26 -11.66 4.44 -3.88
N THR A 27 -12.81 5.08 -4.00
CA THR A 27 -13.04 6.39 -3.38
C THR A 27 -14.35 6.39 -2.60
N SER A 28 -14.35 7.00 -1.40
CA SER A 28 -15.57 7.24 -0.64
C SER A 28 -16.52 8.17 -1.40
N LEU A 29 -17.82 8.10 -1.11
CA LEU A 29 -18.81 8.95 -1.76
C LEU A 29 -18.56 10.45 -1.52
N ASP A 30 -18.07 10.82 -0.35
CA ASP A 30 -17.68 12.18 0.01
C ASP A 30 -16.27 12.57 -0.45
N ARG A 31 -15.56 11.66 -1.15
CA ARG A 31 -14.20 11.81 -1.67
C ARG A 31 -13.12 12.13 -0.63
N LYS A 32 -13.36 11.79 0.63
CA LYS A 32 -12.39 12.01 1.71
C LYS A 32 -11.37 10.90 1.84
N PHE A 33 -11.69 9.71 1.38
CA PHE A 33 -10.81 8.55 1.43
C PHE A 33 -10.56 8.00 0.04
N VAL A 34 -9.32 7.66 -0.25
CA VAL A 34 -8.91 7.05 -1.52
C VAL A 34 -8.00 5.87 -1.24
N LEU A 35 -8.26 4.74 -1.89
CA LEU A 35 -7.48 3.51 -1.78
C LEU A 35 -7.04 3.03 -3.16
N THR A 36 -5.76 2.68 -3.30
CA THR A 36 -5.28 1.78 -4.34
C THR A 36 -4.77 0.50 -3.68
N PHE A 37 -5.17 -0.64 -4.22
CA PHE A 37 -4.89 -1.95 -3.65
C PHE A 37 -4.42 -2.93 -4.73
N ASN A 38 -3.31 -3.59 -4.48
CA ASN A 38 -2.78 -4.67 -5.28
C ASN A 38 -2.63 -5.89 -4.37
N GLY A 39 -3.56 -6.83 -4.43
CA GLY A 39 -3.56 -7.96 -3.53
C GLY A 39 -4.83 -8.78 -3.59
N GLU A 40 -5.00 -9.61 -2.59
CA GLU A 40 -6.17 -10.45 -2.36
C GLU A 40 -6.33 -10.70 -0.86
N ILE A 41 -7.55 -10.58 -0.34
CA ILE A 41 -7.90 -10.86 1.07
C ILE A 41 -8.63 -12.19 1.10
N TYR A 42 -8.02 -13.19 1.73
CA TYR A 42 -8.53 -14.57 1.73
C TYR A 42 -9.72 -14.77 2.66
N ASN A 43 -9.78 -14.00 3.75
CA ASN A 43 -10.87 -14.05 4.73
C ASN A 43 -11.89 -12.89 4.56
N ASP A 44 -12.01 -12.35 3.35
CA ASP A 44 -12.86 -11.18 3.03
C ASP A 44 -14.31 -11.36 3.43
N LEU A 45 -14.90 -12.54 3.21
CA LEU A 45 -16.27 -12.85 3.59
C LEU A 45 -16.52 -12.75 5.10
N HIS A 46 -15.58 -13.21 5.90
CA HIS A 46 -15.68 -13.11 7.37
C HIS A 46 -15.61 -11.66 7.81
N LEU A 47 -14.58 -10.95 7.37
CA LEU A 47 -14.39 -9.52 7.70
C LEU A 47 -15.56 -8.66 7.23
N ARG A 48 -16.13 -8.96 6.06
CA ARG A 48 -17.32 -8.29 5.53
C ARG A 48 -18.52 -8.44 6.47
N ASN A 49 -18.79 -9.64 6.96
CA ASN A 49 -19.89 -9.90 7.87
C ASN A 49 -19.71 -9.14 9.20
N ASP A 50 -18.51 -9.08 9.71
CA ASP A 50 -18.19 -8.33 10.92
C ASP A 50 -18.40 -6.83 10.71
N LEU A 51 -17.91 -6.27 9.60
CA LEU A 51 -18.12 -4.86 9.25
C LEU A 51 -19.61 -4.54 9.04
N ILE A 52 -20.39 -5.40 8.38
CA ILE A 52 -21.85 -5.23 8.24
C ILE A 52 -22.53 -5.23 9.61
N SER A 53 -22.12 -6.12 10.51
CA SER A 53 -22.68 -6.20 11.86
C SER A 53 -22.39 -4.93 12.68
N ASN A 54 -21.31 -4.22 12.34
CA ASN A 54 -20.93 -2.93 12.92
C ASN A 54 -21.57 -1.72 12.20
N GLY A 55 -22.38 -1.96 11.15
CA GLY A 55 -23.12 -0.93 10.43
C GLY A 55 -22.52 -0.45 9.11
N SER A 56 -21.42 -1.07 8.64
CA SER A 56 -20.85 -0.76 7.34
C SER A 56 -21.80 -1.15 6.20
N MET A 57 -21.86 -0.30 5.19
CA MET A 57 -22.59 -0.59 3.94
C MET A 57 -21.60 -0.93 2.83
N PHE A 58 -21.99 -1.88 1.98
CA PHE A 58 -21.19 -2.32 0.84
C PHE A 58 -21.92 -2.08 -0.49
N ARG A 59 -21.15 -1.71 -1.52
CA ARG A 59 -21.63 -1.43 -2.88
C ARG A 59 -21.23 -2.52 -3.87
N SER A 60 -20.32 -3.40 -3.47
CA SER A 60 -19.77 -4.46 -4.30
C SER A 60 -19.45 -5.69 -3.48
N ASN A 61 -19.06 -6.77 -4.18
CA ASN A 61 -18.52 -7.97 -3.56
C ASN A 61 -16.99 -8.04 -3.57
N GLN A 62 -16.31 -6.92 -3.88
CA GLN A 62 -14.85 -6.91 -3.97
C GLN A 62 -14.21 -6.86 -2.57
N ASP A 63 -13.11 -7.58 -2.40
CA ASP A 63 -12.24 -7.55 -1.23
C ASP A 63 -11.62 -6.16 -0.99
N THR A 64 -11.38 -5.40 -2.07
CA THR A 64 -10.94 -4.00 -2.01
C THR A 64 -11.87 -3.13 -1.15
N GLU A 65 -13.21 -3.37 -1.23
CA GLU A 65 -14.17 -2.62 -0.41
C GLU A 65 -14.14 -3.07 1.05
N VAL A 66 -13.84 -4.33 1.33
CA VAL A 66 -13.62 -4.83 2.69
C VAL A 66 -12.43 -4.12 3.33
N LEU A 67 -11.29 -4.07 2.62
CA LEU A 67 -10.11 -3.34 3.07
C LEU A 67 -10.42 -1.87 3.29
N PHE A 68 -11.11 -1.24 2.34
CA PHE A 68 -11.46 0.17 2.40
C PHE A 68 -12.29 0.49 3.64
N ASN A 69 -13.40 -0.23 3.86
CA ASN A 69 -14.30 -0.01 5.00
C ASN A 69 -13.60 -0.29 6.33
N GLY A 70 -12.81 -1.36 6.42
CA GLY A 70 -12.02 -1.67 7.61
C GLY A 70 -11.01 -0.59 7.95
N LEU A 71 -10.30 -0.04 6.96
CA LEU A 71 -9.36 1.06 7.16
C LEU A 71 -10.06 2.37 7.57
N VAL A 72 -11.26 2.64 7.06
CA VAL A 72 -12.06 3.81 7.44
C VAL A 72 -12.54 3.70 8.89
N GLU A 73 -12.97 2.51 9.33
CA GLU A 73 -13.55 2.29 10.66
C GLU A 73 -12.49 2.12 11.75
N GLN A 74 -11.47 1.30 11.49
CA GLN A 74 -10.50 0.84 12.50
C GLN A 74 -9.09 1.35 12.24
N GLY A 75 -8.86 2.00 11.08
CA GLY A 75 -7.53 2.45 10.70
C GLY A 75 -6.53 1.30 10.52
N PRO A 76 -5.24 1.49 10.90
CA PRO A 76 -4.21 0.48 10.71
C PRO A 76 -4.40 -0.79 11.55
N ASP A 77 -5.19 -0.74 12.61
CA ASP A 77 -5.41 -1.91 13.49
C ASP A 77 -6.16 -3.02 12.77
N PHE A 78 -7.01 -2.68 11.78
CA PHE A 78 -7.70 -3.63 10.91
C PHE A 78 -6.75 -4.61 10.19
N LEU A 79 -5.51 -4.19 9.93
CA LEU A 79 -4.55 -5.04 9.23
C LEU A 79 -4.13 -6.30 10.03
N ASN A 80 -4.36 -6.32 11.34
CA ASN A 80 -4.07 -7.49 12.18
C ASN A 80 -5.08 -8.64 11.98
N ASP A 81 -6.26 -8.33 11.45
CA ASP A 81 -7.36 -9.29 11.25
C ASP A 81 -7.38 -9.83 9.81
N ILE A 82 -6.56 -9.26 8.91
CA ILE A 82 -6.52 -9.66 7.51
C ILE A 82 -5.62 -10.88 7.32
N ASP A 83 -6.17 -11.90 6.68
CA ASP A 83 -5.42 -12.98 6.05
C ASP A 83 -5.39 -12.75 4.53
N GLY A 84 -4.19 -12.62 3.97
CA GLY A 84 -4.03 -12.28 2.55
C GLY A 84 -2.66 -11.75 2.17
N MET A 85 -2.55 -11.37 0.92
CA MET A 85 -1.36 -10.73 0.35
C MET A 85 -1.72 -9.35 -0.17
N TRP A 86 -0.92 -8.32 0.16
CA TRP A 86 -1.24 -6.96 -0.27
C TRP A 86 -0.06 -6.00 -0.38
N ALA A 87 -0.26 -5.02 -1.24
CA ALA A 87 0.38 -3.73 -1.20
C ALA A 87 -0.70 -2.67 -1.48
N PHE A 88 -0.80 -1.65 -0.65
CA PHE A 88 -1.78 -0.61 -0.86
C PHE A 88 -1.28 0.78 -0.48
N ALA A 89 -1.96 1.79 -1.03
CA ALA A 89 -1.88 3.17 -0.58
C ALA A 89 -3.28 3.66 -0.21
N PHE A 90 -3.41 4.23 0.98
CA PHE A 90 -4.64 4.78 1.52
C PHE A 90 -4.44 6.23 1.95
N TYR A 91 -5.23 7.13 1.36
CA TYR A 91 -5.20 8.54 1.67
C TYR A 91 -6.46 8.95 2.43
N ASN A 92 -6.28 9.75 3.47
CA ASN A 92 -7.34 10.35 4.27
C ASN A 92 -7.25 11.88 4.19
N ALA A 93 -8.22 12.49 3.50
CA ALA A 93 -8.30 13.95 3.35
C ALA A 93 -8.70 14.69 4.63
N ASN A 94 -9.33 14.01 5.62
CA ASN A 94 -9.72 14.68 6.86
C ASN A 94 -8.52 15.15 7.67
N ASP A 95 -7.42 14.41 7.61
CA ASP A 95 -6.19 14.71 8.36
C ASP A 95 -4.96 14.79 7.47
N ASN A 96 -5.17 14.83 6.14
CA ASN A 96 -4.13 14.91 5.12
C ASN A 96 -3.02 13.85 5.31
N SER A 97 -3.42 12.63 5.59
CA SER A 97 -2.46 11.53 5.79
C SER A 97 -2.48 10.53 4.64
N LEU A 98 -1.29 10.02 4.33
CA LEU A 98 -1.07 8.90 3.42
C LEU A 98 -0.51 7.72 4.20
N MET A 99 -1.08 6.54 3.99
CA MET A 99 -0.60 5.28 4.51
C MET A 99 -0.26 4.33 3.37
N LEU A 100 0.99 3.88 3.31
CA LEU A 100 1.43 2.78 2.47
C LEU A 100 1.61 1.56 3.35
N SER A 101 1.12 0.40 2.92
CA SER A 101 1.29 -0.84 3.67
C SER A 101 1.64 -2.01 2.75
N ARG A 102 2.35 -2.97 3.32
CA ARG A 102 2.72 -4.20 2.66
C ARG A 102 2.47 -5.39 3.59
N ASP A 103 1.98 -6.49 3.02
CA ASP A 103 1.63 -7.71 3.76
C ASP A 103 2.78 -8.28 4.59
N VAL A 104 2.42 -9.18 5.51
CA VAL A 104 3.32 -9.75 6.53
C VAL A 104 4.49 -10.51 5.93
N LEU A 105 4.26 -11.23 4.82
CA LEU A 105 5.28 -12.02 4.12
C LEU A 105 5.96 -11.21 3.01
N GLY A 106 5.35 -10.10 2.58
CA GLY A 106 5.85 -9.25 1.51
C GLY A 106 5.69 -9.88 0.13
N GLU A 107 4.58 -10.58 -0.07
CA GLU A 107 4.26 -11.23 -1.35
C GLU A 107 4.01 -10.20 -2.44
N ARG A 108 3.29 -9.13 -2.12
CA ARG A 108 3.14 -8.00 -3.03
C ARG A 108 4.26 -6.99 -2.85
N GLN A 109 4.66 -6.36 -3.96
CA GLN A 109 5.76 -5.39 -3.96
C GLN A 109 5.22 -3.98 -3.78
N LEU A 110 5.97 -3.15 -3.04
CA LEU A 110 5.71 -1.72 -2.93
C LEU A 110 7.04 -0.99 -2.80
N PHE A 111 7.35 -0.19 -3.82
CA PHE A 111 8.52 0.66 -3.87
C PHE A 111 8.12 2.10 -3.66
N TYR A 112 9.01 2.90 -3.11
CA TYR A 112 8.78 4.33 -2.91
C TYR A 112 10.08 5.12 -3.04
N TYR A 113 9.93 6.38 -3.40
CA TYR A 113 10.99 7.38 -3.46
C TYR A 113 10.51 8.63 -2.74
N ILE A 114 11.39 9.24 -1.94
CA ILE A 114 11.09 10.47 -1.19
C ILE A 114 12.01 11.58 -1.70
N ASN A 115 11.41 12.71 -2.08
CA ASN A 115 12.12 13.89 -2.52
C ASN A 115 11.56 15.13 -1.78
N GLY A 116 12.23 15.54 -0.71
CA GLY A 116 11.70 16.60 0.15
C GLY A 116 10.34 16.23 0.75
N ASN A 117 9.31 16.97 0.39
CA ASN A 117 7.92 16.74 0.86
C ASN A 117 7.09 15.87 -0.08
N GLU A 118 7.69 15.37 -1.16
CA GLU A 118 7.01 14.54 -2.14
C GLU A 118 7.35 13.07 -1.89
N ILE A 119 6.34 12.20 -1.97
CA ILE A 119 6.50 10.76 -1.99
C ILE A 119 5.87 10.20 -3.25
N ILE A 120 6.64 9.41 -3.98
CA ILE A 120 6.19 8.67 -5.16
C ILE A 120 6.27 7.19 -4.82
N PHE A 121 5.25 6.43 -5.19
CA PHE A 121 5.20 4.99 -4.89
C PHE A 121 4.63 4.21 -6.07
N ALA A 122 5.06 2.95 -6.20
CA ALA A 122 4.57 2.04 -7.23
C ALA A 122 4.80 0.58 -6.83
N SER A 123 4.09 -0.34 -7.50
CA SER A 123 4.33 -1.78 -7.37
C SER A 123 5.62 -2.24 -8.05
N GLU A 124 6.17 -1.43 -8.95
CA GLU A 124 7.37 -1.72 -9.73
C GLU A 124 8.30 -0.51 -9.79
N ILE A 125 9.59 -0.74 -10.05
CA ILE A 125 10.59 0.35 -10.14
C ILE A 125 10.46 1.21 -11.41
N PRO A 126 10.18 0.66 -12.62
CA PRO A 126 10.17 1.46 -13.85
C PRO A 126 9.27 2.69 -13.82
N PRO A 127 8.04 2.65 -13.28
CA PRO A 127 7.22 3.84 -13.15
C PRO A 127 7.88 4.94 -12.30
N LEU A 128 8.57 4.56 -11.21
CA LEU A 128 9.27 5.53 -10.36
C LEU A 128 10.41 6.22 -11.11
N LEU A 129 11.13 5.49 -11.96
CA LEU A 129 12.24 6.06 -12.75
C LEU A 129 11.77 7.10 -13.75
N HIS A 130 10.56 6.94 -14.29
CA HIS A 130 9.97 7.90 -15.19
C HIS A 130 9.71 9.26 -14.52
N ASP A 131 9.24 9.23 -13.27
CA ASP A 131 8.87 10.44 -12.54
C ASP A 131 10.06 11.08 -11.80
N ILE A 132 11.11 10.29 -11.48
CA ILE A 132 12.33 10.80 -10.90
C ILE A 132 13.18 11.46 -12.00
N GLN A 133 13.03 12.78 -12.18
CA GLN A 133 13.78 13.58 -13.18
C GLN A 133 15.29 13.70 -12.90
N LYS A 134 15.84 12.96 -11.96
CA LYS A 134 17.26 12.96 -11.58
C LYS A 134 18.02 11.87 -12.33
N THR A 135 19.33 12.07 -12.45
CA THR A 135 20.24 11.02 -12.93
C THR A 135 20.11 9.81 -12.01
N VAL A 136 19.59 8.72 -12.55
CA VAL A 136 19.47 7.45 -11.84
C VAL A 136 20.86 6.85 -11.69
N SER A 137 21.25 6.45 -10.49
CA SER A 137 22.51 5.79 -10.19
C SER A 137 22.28 4.48 -9.45
N LEU A 138 23.22 3.55 -9.61
CA LEU A 138 23.23 2.33 -8.81
C LEU A 138 23.75 2.64 -7.40
N ASP A 139 23.15 1.99 -6.42
CA ASP A 139 23.66 1.94 -5.06
C ASP A 139 24.75 0.85 -4.99
N THR A 140 26.01 1.26 -4.97
CA THR A 140 27.15 0.34 -5.03
C THR A 140 27.19 -0.61 -3.84
N ASP A 141 26.75 -0.18 -2.66
CA ASP A 141 26.73 -1.02 -1.46
C ASP A 141 25.67 -2.12 -1.61
N GLN A 142 24.51 -1.78 -2.18
CA GLN A 142 23.45 -2.75 -2.44
C GLN A 142 23.79 -3.69 -3.58
N VAL A 143 24.54 -3.22 -4.60
CA VAL A 143 25.08 -4.08 -5.65
C VAL A 143 26.05 -5.10 -5.05
N MET A 144 27.02 -4.65 -4.23
CA MET A 144 27.96 -5.54 -3.58
C MET A 144 27.30 -6.54 -2.62
N HIS A 145 26.28 -6.06 -1.86
CA HIS A 145 25.50 -6.94 -1.01
C HIS A 145 24.76 -8.01 -1.83
N SER A 146 24.17 -7.61 -2.95
CA SER A 146 23.42 -8.53 -3.83
C SER A 146 24.34 -9.57 -4.47
N LEU A 147 25.55 -9.18 -4.87
CA LEU A 147 26.55 -10.13 -5.41
C LEU A 147 26.96 -11.18 -4.36
N ARG A 148 26.98 -10.79 -3.09
CA ARG A 148 27.37 -11.67 -1.98
C ARG A 148 26.24 -12.56 -1.46
N PHE A 149 25.02 -12.04 -1.39
CA PHE A 149 23.89 -12.67 -0.70
C PHE A 149 22.69 -12.97 -1.61
N GLY A 150 22.77 -12.62 -2.90
CA GLY A 150 21.70 -12.87 -3.89
C GLY A 150 20.57 -11.84 -3.91
N ALA A 151 20.58 -10.85 -3.01
CA ALA A 151 19.55 -9.79 -2.93
C ALA A 151 20.07 -8.54 -2.24
N PRO A 152 19.47 -7.36 -2.47
CA PRO A 152 19.72 -6.16 -1.66
C PRO A 152 19.31 -6.37 -0.20
N GLN A 153 19.77 -5.51 0.69
CA GLN A 153 19.33 -5.51 2.09
C GLN A 153 17.81 -5.28 2.18
N PRO A 154 17.13 -5.83 3.22
CA PRO A 154 15.71 -5.61 3.43
C PRO A 154 15.34 -4.12 3.51
N GLY A 155 14.45 -3.69 2.61
CA GLY A 155 14.04 -2.28 2.49
C GLY A 155 14.85 -1.47 1.49
N GLU A 156 15.91 -2.02 0.94
CA GLU A 156 16.75 -1.38 -0.07
C GLU A 156 16.47 -1.92 -1.48
N THR A 157 16.96 -1.19 -2.48
CA THR A 157 17.00 -1.61 -3.89
C THR A 157 18.38 -1.36 -4.49
N LEU A 158 18.60 -1.83 -5.71
CA LEU A 158 19.85 -1.54 -6.44
C LEU A 158 19.95 -0.09 -6.94
N ILE A 159 18.86 0.67 -6.87
CA ILE A 159 18.77 2.04 -7.37
C ILE A 159 18.83 3.01 -6.20
N SER A 160 19.79 3.93 -6.25
CA SER A 160 19.97 4.93 -5.21
C SER A 160 18.71 5.76 -4.96
N GLY A 161 18.28 5.84 -3.71
CA GLY A 161 17.12 6.62 -3.26
C GLY A 161 15.79 5.90 -3.40
N ILE A 162 15.67 4.86 -4.22
CA ILE A 162 14.45 4.04 -4.28
C ILE A 162 14.51 3.00 -3.18
N LYS A 163 13.49 2.98 -2.34
CA LYS A 163 13.31 2.03 -1.24
C LYS A 163 12.19 1.04 -1.55
N LYS A 164 12.26 -0.11 -0.92
CA LYS A 164 11.19 -1.11 -0.90
C LYS A 164 10.57 -1.13 0.48
N LEU A 165 9.25 -1.00 0.58
CA LEU A 165 8.60 -1.10 1.89
C LEU A 165 8.82 -2.50 2.45
N LYS A 166 9.31 -2.60 3.69
CA LYS A 166 9.55 -3.88 4.36
C LYS A 166 8.24 -4.62 4.58
N SER A 167 8.29 -5.95 4.53
CA SER A 167 7.13 -6.80 4.84
C SER A 167 6.60 -6.54 6.25
N GLY A 168 5.26 -6.54 6.42
CA GLY A 168 4.61 -6.28 7.69
C GLY A 168 4.78 -4.85 8.21
N HIS A 169 5.10 -3.89 7.33
CA HIS A 169 5.31 -2.49 7.71
C HIS A 169 4.28 -1.56 7.08
N ILE A 170 4.04 -0.49 7.80
CA ILE A 170 3.34 0.71 7.36
C ILE A 170 4.36 1.84 7.24
N LEU A 171 4.27 2.60 6.15
CA LEU A 171 4.85 3.93 6.03
C LEU A 171 3.70 4.92 6.07
N LYS A 172 3.70 5.79 7.08
CA LYS A 172 2.68 6.84 7.25
C LYS A 172 3.30 8.21 7.06
N VAL A 173 2.67 9.00 6.19
CA VAL A 173 3.00 10.41 5.99
C VAL A 173 1.87 11.25 6.57
N LYS A 174 2.19 12.17 7.44
CA LYS A 174 1.22 13.13 8.01
C LYS A 174 1.94 14.41 8.40
N ASN A 175 1.40 15.56 8.00
CA ASN A 175 1.97 16.89 8.32
C ASN A 175 3.45 17.04 7.94
N GLY A 176 3.89 16.40 6.84
CA GLY A 176 5.30 16.38 6.40
C GLY A 176 6.21 15.42 7.16
N GLU A 177 5.71 14.76 8.20
CA GLU A 177 6.45 13.72 8.91
C GLU A 177 6.23 12.36 8.26
N ILE A 178 7.33 11.61 8.12
CA ILE A 178 7.32 10.25 7.56
C ILE A 178 7.75 9.28 8.65
N ASN A 179 6.83 8.41 9.04
CA ASN A 179 7.06 7.38 10.04
C ASN A 179 6.87 5.99 9.43
N THR A 180 7.85 5.10 9.65
CA THR A 180 7.75 3.70 9.23
C THR A 180 7.80 2.81 10.46
N TYR A 181 6.80 1.94 10.59
CA TYR A 181 6.71 1.02 11.72
C TYR A 181 6.14 -0.33 11.30
N ARG A 182 6.43 -1.35 12.09
CA ARG A 182 5.88 -2.68 11.90
C ARG A 182 4.51 -2.77 12.56
N PHE A 183 3.45 -3.13 11.82
CA PHE A 183 2.08 -3.23 12.36
C PHE A 183 1.81 -4.59 13.01
N THR A 184 2.52 -5.64 12.61
CA THR A 184 2.33 -6.99 13.13
C THR A 184 3.61 -7.56 13.71
N LYS A 185 3.48 -8.39 14.74
CA LYS A 185 4.55 -9.25 15.24
C LYS A 185 4.25 -10.66 14.77
N LEU A 186 5.12 -11.22 13.92
CA LEU A 186 5.09 -12.67 13.67
C LEU A 186 5.23 -13.35 15.04
N ARG A 187 4.16 -13.96 15.50
CA ARG A 187 4.21 -14.86 16.65
C ARG A 187 4.35 -16.27 16.06
N PRO A 188 5.51 -16.93 16.20
CA PRO A 188 5.57 -18.36 15.95
C PRO A 188 4.63 -18.97 16.98
N GLU A 189 3.54 -19.56 16.53
CA GLU A 189 2.79 -20.49 17.38
C GLU A 189 3.69 -21.71 17.56
N LEU A 190 4.11 -21.94 18.80
CA LEU A 190 4.88 -23.11 19.22
C LEU A 190 3.92 -24.27 19.48
#